data_5dc8b2f6d37e95b9fbf4ab4b8b496e2a
#
_entry.id   5dc8b2f6d37e95b9fbf4ab4b8b496e2a
#
_cell.length_a   1.000
_cell.length_b   1.000
_cell.length_c   1.000
_cell.angle_alpha   90.00
_cell.angle_beta   90.00
_cell.angle_gamma   90.00
#
_symmetry.space_group_name_H-M   'P 1'
#
loop_
_entity.id
_entity.type
_entity.pdbx_description
1 polymer ?
#
loop_
_entity_poly.entity_id
_entity_poly.type
_entity_poly.pdbx_seq_one_letter_code
_entity_poly.pdbx_strand_id
1 'polypeptide(L)'
;MGKDKLFANKKNNLTDFNFGKKTAGVFDDMLERSIPLYHELQRMIGEIAAEFAQDGTNVYDLGCSTGITLFTLHNSINKNVKLIGIDYSQDMLAKCKERFTVNNISRDYELICADLNQPISINNASVIILNLTLQFVRPLYRDNLIKCIYDGLVDKGCLILVEKVLGNDSTFNRLFIKFYYDMKKRQGYSELEVAQKREALENVLIPYRLEENKQLLFRNSFAYLDIFYKWYNFCGIVAVK
;
A
#
# COMPACT_ATOMS: atom_id res chain seq x y z
N MET A 1 17.34 -9.63 6.85
CA MET A 1 16.22 -9.98 5.96
C MET A 1 16.67 -10.83 4.79
N GLY A 2 15.83 -11.76 4.33
CA GLY A 2 16.14 -12.61 3.20
C GLY A 2 15.96 -11.86 1.87
N LYS A 3 16.79 -12.20 0.87
CA LYS A 3 16.63 -11.69 -0.50
C LYS A 3 15.42 -12.38 -1.16
N ASP A 4 14.56 -11.60 -1.85
CA ASP A 4 13.44 -12.16 -2.63
C ASP A 4 13.95 -13.02 -3.79
N LYS A 5 13.74 -14.32 -3.68
CA LYS A 5 14.01 -15.36 -4.67
C LYS A 5 12.79 -16.26 -4.91
N LEU A 6 11.60 -15.79 -4.53
CA LEU A 6 10.37 -16.60 -4.60
C LEU A 6 10.07 -17.14 -5.99
N PHE A 7 10.51 -16.43 -7.02
CA PHE A 7 10.30 -16.75 -8.42
C PHE A 7 11.62 -17.01 -9.20
N ALA A 8 12.74 -17.24 -8.50
CA ALA A 8 14.04 -17.43 -9.14
C ALA A 8 14.13 -18.74 -9.95
N ASN A 9 13.46 -19.79 -9.49
CA ASN A 9 13.43 -21.08 -10.18
C ASN A 9 12.15 -21.23 -11.00
N LYS A 10 12.26 -21.87 -12.18
CA LYS A 10 11.11 -22.19 -13.03
C LYS A 10 10.10 -23.05 -12.27
N LYS A 11 8.83 -22.62 -12.26
CA LYS A 11 7.72 -23.35 -11.66
C LYS A 11 6.82 -23.91 -12.76
N ASN A 12 6.51 -25.20 -12.69
CA ASN A 12 5.62 -25.86 -13.66
C ASN A 12 4.15 -25.48 -13.45
N ASN A 13 3.75 -25.21 -12.19
CA ASN A 13 2.42 -24.74 -11.83
C ASN A 13 2.59 -23.49 -10.96
N LEU A 14 2.26 -22.33 -11.50
CA LEU A 14 2.18 -21.10 -10.76
C LEU A 14 0.80 -21.00 -10.10
N THR A 15 0.81 -20.76 -8.80
CA THR A 15 -0.37 -20.41 -8.02
C THR A 15 -0.48 -18.90 -7.88
N ASP A 16 -1.67 -18.41 -7.58
CA ASP A 16 -1.89 -17.01 -7.25
C ASP A 16 -0.92 -16.53 -6.16
N PHE A 17 -0.55 -15.26 -6.25
CA PHE A 17 0.36 -14.64 -5.29
C PHE A 17 -0.25 -14.67 -3.88
N ASN A 18 0.54 -15.13 -2.91
CA ASN A 18 0.10 -15.29 -1.52
C ASN A 18 1.01 -14.51 -0.57
N PHE A 19 0.41 -13.77 0.34
CA PHE A 19 1.09 -12.98 1.38
C PHE A 19 1.39 -13.77 2.67
N GLY A 20 1.55 -15.09 2.59
CA GLY A 20 1.89 -15.97 3.70
C GLY A 20 3.37 -15.91 4.11
N LYS A 21 3.77 -16.82 5.00
CA LYS A 21 5.07 -16.87 5.69
C LYS A 21 6.30 -16.71 4.78
N LYS A 22 6.30 -17.37 3.62
CA LYS A 22 7.44 -17.30 2.67
C LYS A 22 7.61 -15.88 2.13
N THR A 23 6.50 -15.25 1.76
CA THR A 23 6.47 -13.87 1.25
C THR A 23 6.85 -12.89 2.34
N ALA A 24 6.29 -13.02 3.55
CA ALA A 24 6.59 -12.15 4.68
C ALA A 24 8.09 -12.14 5.04
N GLY A 25 8.80 -13.26 4.86
CA GLY A 25 10.24 -13.37 5.12
C GLY A 25 11.15 -12.58 4.19
N VAL A 26 10.66 -12.19 3.01
CA VAL A 26 11.43 -11.47 1.96
C VAL A 26 10.72 -10.21 1.47
N PHE A 27 9.63 -9.81 2.11
CA PHE A 27 8.70 -8.79 1.61
C PHE A 27 9.36 -7.42 1.48
N ASP A 28 10.19 -7.03 2.43
CA ASP A 28 10.86 -5.73 2.42
C ASP A 28 11.85 -5.62 1.25
N ASP A 29 12.70 -6.62 1.03
CA ASP A 29 13.58 -6.69 -0.16
C ASP A 29 12.77 -6.68 -1.47
N MET A 30 11.61 -7.36 -1.44
CA MET A 30 10.68 -7.35 -2.57
C MET A 30 10.14 -5.95 -2.87
N LEU A 31 9.76 -5.18 -1.86
CA LEU A 31 9.28 -3.80 -2.03
C LEU A 31 10.39 -2.89 -2.53
N GLU A 32 11.55 -2.90 -1.90
CA GLU A 32 12.72 -2.08 -2.30
C GLU A 32 13.10 -2.29 -3.77
N ARG A 33 13.08 -3.53 -4.23
CA ARG A 33 13.46 -3.87 -5.62
C ARG A 33 12.31 -3.79 -6.63
N SER A 34 11.05 -3.73 -6.18
CA SER A 34 9.88 -3.71 -7.07
C SER A 34 9.16 -2.38 -7.13
N ILE A 35 9.29 -1.53 -6.11
CA ILE A 35 8.58 -0.25 -6.07
C ILE A 35 9.57 0.88 -6.40
N PRO A 36 9.26 1.69 -7.43
CA PRO A 36 10.15 2.79 -7.82
C PRO A 36 10.25 3.82 -6.70
N LEU A 37 11.49 4.28 -6.42
CA LEU A 37 11.76 5.32 -5.43
C LEU A 37 11.14 5.02 -4.05
N TYR A 38 11.16 3.75 -3.62
CA TYR A 38 10.40 3.26 -2.46
C TYR A 38 10.66 4.06 -1.19
N HIS A 39 11.93 4.36 -0.87
CA HIS A 39 12.29 5.14 0.32
C HIS A 39 11.77 6.57 0.24
N GLU A 40 11.85 7.19 -0.93
CA GLU A 40 11.32 8.54 -1.17
C GLU A 40 9.80 8.58 -1.05
N LEU A 41 9.13 7.57 -1.59
CA LEU A 41 7.68 7.42 -1.44
C LEU A 41 7.27 7.31 0.03
N GLN A 42 7.99 6.50 0.83
CA GLN A 42 7.75 6.39 2.27
C GLN A 42 7.98 7.71 3.00
N ARG A 43 9.04 8.46 2.63
CA ARG A 43 9.30 9.80 3.18
C ARG A 43 8.16 10.77 2.90
N MET A 44 7.68 10.83 1.64
CA MET A 44 6.56 11.69 1.23
C MET A 44 5.25 11.32 1.95
N ILE A 45 4.96 10.02 2.11
CA ILE A 45 3.82 9.54 2.90
C ILE A 45 3.94 10.03 4.35
N GLY A 46 5.12 9.89 4.96
CA GLY A 46 5.37 10.32 6.33
C GLY A 46 5.19 11.83 6.54
N GLU A 47 5.67 12.64 5.59
CA GLU A 47 5.53 14.11 5.63
C GLU A 47 4.06 14.54 5.53
N ILE A 48 3.31 14.01 4.56
CA ILE A 48 1.89 14.30 4.41
C ILE A 48 1.14 13.86 5.67
N ALA A 49 1.40 12.65 6.17
CA ALA A 49 0.75 12.15 7.36
C ALA A 49 1.04 13.01 8.60
N ALA A 50 2.26 13.54 8.75
CA ALA A 50 2.62 14.41 9.86
C ALA A 50 1.84 15.74 9.85
N GLU A 51 1.57 16.31 8.67
CA GLU A 51 0.78 17.54 8.54
C GLU A 51 -0.68 17.31 8.91
N PHE A 52 -1.29 16.22 8.40
CA PHE A 52 -2.73 15.96 8.61
C PHE A 52 -3.06 15.26 9.93
N ALA A 53 -2.10 14.61 10.60
CA ALA A 53 -2.33 13.99 11.89
C ALA A 53 -2.83 15.02 12.93
N GLN A 54 -3.80 14.61 13.77
CA GLN A 54 -4.38 15.46 14.82
C GLN A 54 -4.23 14.76 16.18
N ASP A 55 -3.94 15.53 17.23
CA ASP A 55 -3.79 14.97 18.59
C ASP A 55 -5.08 14.27 19.06
N GLY A 56 -4.91 13.14 19.72
CA GLY A 56 -6.01 12.32 20.25
C GLY A 56 -6.78 11.53 19.19
N THR A 57 -6.26 11.43 17.96
CA THR A 57 -6.87 10.66 16.87
C THR A 57 -6.11 9.40 16.54
N ASN A 58 -6.65 8.63 15.59
CA ASN A 58 -6.04 7.43 15.05
C ASN A 58 -5.42 7.70 13.67
N VAL A 59 -4.33 7.00 13.37
CA VAL A 59 -3.71 6.94 12.05
C VAL A 59 -3.72 5.49 11.59
N TYR A 60 -4.39 5.20 10.48
CA TYR A 60 -4.58 3.86 9.96
C TYR A 60 -3.65 3.56 8.78
N ASP A 61 -3.08 2.37 8.75
CA ASP A 61 -2.42 1.78 7.57
C ASP A 61 -3.18 0.51 7.18
N LEU A 62 -3.95 0.60 6.10
CA LEU A 62 -4.80 -0.48 5.59
C LEU A 62 -4.00 -1.32 4.59
N GLY A 63 -3.75 -2.58 4.92
CA GLY A 63 -2.78 -3.44 4.25
C GLY A 63 -1.35 -3.16 4.75
N CYS A 64 -1.18 -3.07 6.06
CA CYS A 64 0.07 -2.63 6.69
C CYS A 64 1.24 -3.60 6.50
N SER A 65 0.99 -4.83 6.07
CA SER A 65 2.01 -5.85 5.79
C SER A 65 3.05 -5.99 6.92
N THR A 66 4.33 -5.90 6.61
CA THR A 66 5.43 -5.97 7.59
C THR A 66 5.64 -4.70 8.42
N GLY A 67 4.77 -3.68 8.28
CA GLY A 67 4.74 -2.47 9.08
C GLY A 67 5.79 -1.41 8.73
N ILE A 68 6.33 -1.38 7.51
CA ILE A 68 7.30 -0.35 7.10
C ILE A 68 6.66 1.03 7.15
N THR A 69 5.46 1.19 6.58
CA THR A 69 4.73 2.47 6.58
C THR A 69 4.42 2.89 8.01
N LEU A 70 3.91 2.00 8.86
CA LEU A 70 3.66 2.30 10.28
C LEU A 70 4.93 2.75 11.02
N PHE A 71 6.07 2.12 10.73
CA PHE A 71 7.36 2.52 11.30
C PHE A 71 7.78 3.92 10.81
N THR A 72 7.58 4.22 9.53
CA THR A 72 7.81 5.57 8.98
C THR A 72 6.93 6.60 9.68
N LEU A 73 5.64 6.30 9.87
CA LEU A 73 4.69 7.18 10.57
C LEU A 73 5.09 7.44 12.02
N HIS A 74 5.55 6.39 12.73
CA HIS A 74 6.05 6.55 14.10
C HIS A 74 7.17 7.60 14.17
N ASN A 75 8.10 7.58 13.20
CA ASN A 75 9.24 8.49 13.17
C ASN A 75 8.89 9.90 12.66
N SER A 76 7.86 10.02 11.82
CA SER A 76 7.50 11.30 11.16
C SER A 76 6.48 12.11 11.96
N ILE A 77 5.56 11.46 12.66
CA ILE A 77 4.44 12.13 13.35
C ILE A 77 4.85 12.47 14.79
N ASN A 78 4.93 13.75 15.12
CA ASN A 78 5.23 14.22 16.48
C ASN A 78 3.97 14.39 17.37
N LYS A 79 2.76 14.28 16.79
CA LYS A 79 1.48 14.41 17.50
C LYS A 79 1.15 13.14 18.27
N ASN A 80 0.31 13.28 19.31
CA ASN A 80 -0.16 12.14 20.10
C ASN A 80 -1.29 11.42 19.37
N VAL A 81 -0.94 10.42 18.58
CA VAL A 81 -1.86 9.57 17.82
C VAL A 81 -1.64 8.10 18.12
N LYS A 82 -2.70 7.30 18.00
CA LYS A 82 -2.60 5.84 18.00
C LYS A 82 -2.40 5.35 16.56
N LEU A 83 -1.43 4.45 16.34
CA LEU A 83 -1.23 3.79 15.04
C LEU A 83 -2.06 2.51 14.97
N ILE A 84 -2.83 2.33 13.90
CA ILE A 84 -3.64 1.13 13.69
C ILE A 84 -3.25 0.50 12.34
N GLY A 85 -2.73 -0.70 12.40
CA GLY A 85 -2.40 -1.50 11.21
C GLY A 85 -3.44 -2.58 10.98
N ILE A 86 -3.97 -2.66 9.77
CA ILE A 86 -4.90 -3.72 9.35
C ILE A 86 -4.27 -4.51 8.22
N ASP A 87 -4.22 -5.83 8.35
CA ASP A 87 -3.81 -6.74 7.27
C ASP A 87 -4.53 -8.08 7.43
N TYR A 88 -4.83 -8.77 6.33
CA TYR A 88 -5.48 -10.07 6.41
C TYR A 88 -4.50 -11.22 6.73
N SER A 89 -3.20 -10.99 6.52
CA SER A 89 -2.15 -11.99 6.73
C SER A 89 -1.58 -11.93 8.14
N GLN A 90 -1.84 -12.95 8.94
CA GLN A 90 -1.24 -13.08 10.28
C GLN A 90 0.30 -13.17 10.21
N ASP A 91 0.87 -13.76 9.14
CA ASP A 91 2.31 -13.84 8.96
C ASP A 91 2.94 -12.45 8.75
N MET A 92 2.25 -11.56 8.01
CA MET A 92 2.65 -10.17 7.84
C MET A 92 2.56 -9.40 9.16
N LEU A 93 1.43 -9.52 9.88
CA LEU A 93 1.25 -8.87 11.18
C LEU A 93 2.26 -9.35 12.23
N ALA A 94 2.64 -10.63 12.20
CA ALA A 94 3.71 -11.15 13.06
C ALA A 94 5.05 -10.45 12.77
N LYS A 95 5.39 -10.19 11.50
CA LYS A 95 6.58 -9.43 11.10
C LYS A 95 6.49 -7.95 11.48
N CYS A 96 5.30 -7.36 11.37
CA CYS A 96 5.05 -6.00 11.84
C CYS A 96 5.29 -5.89 13.36
N LYS A 97 4.75 -6.80 14.13
CA LYS A 97 4.96 -6.87 15.59
C LYS A 97 6.44 -7.08 15.96
N GLU A 98 7.15 -7.97 15.25
CA GLU A 98 8.59 -8.18 15.41
C GLU A 98 9.36 -6.87 15.18
N ARG A 99 9.06 -6.14 14.09
CA ARG A 99 9.63 -4.82 13.77
C ARG A 99 9.44 -3.83 14.91
N PHE A 100 8.22 -3.73 15.44
CA PHE A 100 7.89 -2.80 16.52
C PHE A 100 8.64 -3.14 17.79
N THR A 101 8.74 -4.41 18.13
CA THR A 101 9.50 -4.88 19.30
C THR A 101 10.99 -4.58 19.17
N VAL A 102 11.60 -4.92 18.03
CA VAL A 102 13.05 -4.70 17.79
C VAL A 102 13.42 -3.22 17.80
N ASN A 103 12.53 -2.34 17.33
CA ASN A 103 12.77 -0.90 17.29
C ASN A 103 12.25 -0.16 18.54
N ASN A 104 11.81 -0.88 19.58
CA ASN A 104 11.31 -0.32 20.84
C ASN A 104 10.24 0.78 20.63
N ILE A 105 9.25 0.52 19.76
CA ILE A 105 8.18 1.47 19.50
C ILE A 105 7.37 1.69 20.77
N SER A 106 7.42 2.89 21.32
CA SER A 106 6.71 3.29 22.54
C SER A 106 5.34 3.90 22.32
N ARG A 107 5.03 4.27 21.06
CA ARG A 107 3.73 4.83 20.68
C ARG A 107 2.64 3.77 20.82
N ASP A 108 1.45 4.19 21.24
CA ASP A 108 0.26 3.31 21.26
C ASP A 108 -0.05 2.82 19.84
N TYR A 109 -0.21 1.51 19.70
CA TYR A 109 -0.54 0.90 18.44
C TYR A 109 -1.43 -0.33 18.59
N GLU A 110 -2.15 -0.64 17.52
CA GLU A 110 -2.99 -1.83 17.41
C GLU A 110 -2.78 -2.51 16.05
N LEU A 111 -2.72 -3.84 16.04
CA LEU A 111 -2.62 -4.64 14.83
C LEU A 111 -3.86 -5.53 14.73
N ILE A 112 -4.63 -5.36 13.66
CA ILE A 112 -5.91 -6.04 13.44
C ILE A 112 -5.80 -6.97 12.24
N CYS A 113 -6.14 -8.25 12.43
CA CYS A 113 -6.22 -9.21 11.34
C CYS A 113 -7.62 -9.15 10.72
N ALA A 114 -7.75 -8.50 9.55
CA ALA A 114 -9.02 -8.37 8.85
C ALA A 114 -8.83 -8.28 7.32
N ASP A 115 -9.80 -8.79 6.57
CA ASP A 115 -9.85 -8.70 5.11
C ASP A 115 -10.59 -7.44 4.67
N LEU A 116 -9.93 -6.57 3.92
CA LEU A 116 -10.50 -5.32 3.38
C LEU A 116 -11.60 -5.54 2.33
N ASN A 117 -11.82 -6.77 1.87
CA ASN A 117 -12.99 -7.14 1.07
C ASN A 117 -14.25 -7.33 1.94
N GLN A 118 -14.12 -7.30 3.26
CA GLN A 118 -15.21 -7.40 4.23
C GLN A 118 -15.41 -6.04 4.93
N PRO A 119 -16.59 -5.82 5.54
CA PRO A 119 -16.80 -4.62 6.35
C PRO A 119 -15.78 -4.50 7.48
N ILE A 120 -15.16 -3.34 7.60
CA ILE A 120 -14.25 -2.98 8.69
C ILE A 120 -14.80 -1.77 9.43
N SER A 121 -14.33 -1.53 10.66
CA SER A 121 -14.65 -0.33 11.43
C SER A 121 -13.47 0.61 11.46
N ILE A 122 -13.68 1.85 11.04
CA ILE A 122 -12.71 2.95 11.11
C ILE A 122 -13.35 4.08 11.90
N ASN A 123 -12.66 4.56 12.94
CA ASN A 123 -13.20 5.59 13.82
C ASN A 123 -12.10 6.60 14.17
N ASN A 124 -12.49 7.85 14.31
CA ASN A 124 -11.65 8.94 14.81
C ASN A 124 -10.30 9.02 14.07
N ALA A 125 -10.30 8.84 12.75
CA ALA A 125 -9.08 8.82 11.96
C ALA A 125 -8.73 10.22 11.44
N SER A 126 -7.54 10.71 11.71
CA SER A 126 -7.02 11.92 11.04
C SER A 126 -6.27 11.59 9.75
N VAL A 127 -5.63 10.43 9.67
CA VAL A 127 -4.93 9.96 8.47
C VAL A 127 -5.25 8.49 8.24
N ILE A 128 -5.55 8.16 6.99
CA ILE A 128 -5.71 6.77 6.55
C ILE A 128 -4.83 6.55 5.32
N ILE A 129 -4.07 5.46 5.31
CA ILE A 129 -3.16 5.13 4.23
C ILE A 129 -3.60 3.81 3.56
N LEU A 130 -3.61 3.81 2.24
CA LEU A 130 -3.68 2.64 1.36
C LEU A 130 -2.41 2.67 0.48
N ASN A 131 -1.33 2.06 0.96
CA ASN A 131 -0.06 2.05 0.25
C ASN A 131 0.10 0.77 -0.56
N LEU A 132 -0.26 0.82 -1.85
CA LEU A 132 -0.25 -0.32 -2.78
C LEU A 132 -1.21 -1.45 -2.37
N THR A 133 -2.34 -1.09 -1.77
CA THR A 133 -3.28 -2.01 -1.14
C THR A 133 -4.61 -2.11 -1.90
N LEU A 134 -5.22 -0.99 -2.31
CA LEU A 134 -6.55 -0.98 -2.93
C LEU A 134 -6.60 -1.84 -4.21
N GLN A 135 -5.49 -1.94 -4.93
CA GLN A 135 -5.36 -2.80 -6.12
C GLN A 135 -5.59 -4.30 -5.83
N PHE A 136 -5.49 -4.73 -4.57
CA PHE A 136 -5.79 -6.10 -4.11
C PHE A 136 -7.20 -6.28 -3.58
N VAL A 137 -7.92 -5.19 -3.32
CA VAL A 137 -9.33 -5.22 -3.00
C VAL A 137 -10.13 -5.42 -4.29
N ARG A 138 -11.07 -6.36 -4.28
CA ARG A 138 -11.90 -6.63 -5.46
C ARG A 138 -12.70 -5.39 -5.86
N PRO A 139 -12.83 -5.07 -7.15
CA PRO A 139 -13.52 -3.86 -7.61
C PRO A 139 -14.92 -3.66 -7.00
N LEU A 140 -15.65 -4.76 -6.80
CA LEU A 140 -17.00 -4.75 -6.20
C LEU A 140 -17.04 -4.15 -4.78
N TYR A 141 -15.95 -4.24 -4.02
CA TYR A 141 -15.91 -3.82 -2.61
C TYR A 141 -15.22 -2.46 -2.40
N ARG A 142 -14.58 -1.89 -3.46
CA ARG A 142 -13.79 -0.65 -3.34
C ARG A 142 -14.63 0.55 -2.93
N ASP A 143 -15.83 0.69 -3.50
CA ASP A 143 -16.74 1.79 -3.12
C ASP A 143 -17.11 1.74 -1.64
N ASN A 144 -17.47 0.57 -1.12
CA ASN A 144 -17.81 0.41 0.29
C ASN A 144 -16.61 0.69 1.20
N LEU A 145 -15.41 0.26 0.81
CA LEU A 145 -14.19 0.54 1.57
C LEU A 145 -13.88 2.05 1.58
N ILE A 146 -13.91 2.72 0.43
CA ILE A 146 -13.64 4.17 0.36
C ILE A 146 -14.71 4.97 1.11
N LYS A 147 -15.99 4.55 1.05
CA LYS A 147 -17.05 5.16 1.86
C LYS A 147 -16.77 5.00 3.36
N CYS A 148 -16.41 3.80 3.81
CA CYS A 148 -16.04 3.53 5.20
C CYS A 148 -14.85 4.41 5.65
N ILE A 149 -13.84 4.58 4.79
CA ILE A 149 -12.70 5.46 5.01
C ILE A 149 -13.18 6.90 5.20
N TYR A 150 -14.00 7.42 4.28
CA TYR A 150 -14.51 8.79 4.37
C TYR A 150 -15.32 9.02 5.63
N ASP A 151 -16.22 8.10 5.96
CA ASP A 151 -17.07 8.19 7.15
C ASP A 151 -16.24 8.17 8.46
N GLY A 152 -15.18 7.35 8.50
CA GLY A 152 -14.27 7.21 9.64
C GLY A 152 -13.27 8.34 9.86
N LEU A 153 -13.03 9.17 8.83
CA LEU A 153 -12.16 10.34 8.93
C LEU A 153 -12.82 11.45 9.77
N VAL A 154 -12.03 12.11 10.61
CA VAL A 154 -12.41 13.38 11.26
C VAL A 154 -12.38 14.53 10.25
N ASP A 155 -12.95 15.67 10.61
CA ASP A 155 -12.88 16.89 9.80
C ASP A 155 -11.43 17.26 9.50
N LYS A 156 -11.16 17.62 8.25
CA LYS A 156 -9.81 17.91 7.72
C LYS A 156 -8.84 16.74 7.80
N GLY A 157 -9.33 15.52 8.03
CA GLY A 157 -8.52 14.30 7.90
C GLY A 157 -8.24 13.97 6.44
N CYS A 158 -7.25 13.12 6.17
CA CYS A 158 -6.88 12.77 4.80
C CYS A 158 -6.77 11.27 4.57
N LEU A 159 -6.99 10.89 3.32
CA LEU A 159 -6.61 9.60 2.74
C LEU A 159 -5.36 9.77 1.88
N ILE A 160 -4.35 8.95 2.11
CA ILE A 160 -3.17 8.81 1.25
C ILE A 160 -3.31 7.49 0.49
N LEU A 161 -3.51 7.58 -0.83
CA LEU A 161 -3.72 6.42 -1.70
C LEU A 161 -2.55 6.29 -2.67
N VAL A 162 -1.77 5.23 -2.56
CA VAL A 162 -0.70 4.90 -3.52
C VAL A 162 -1.06 3.63 -4.25
N GLU A 163 -1.05 3.68 -5.58
CA GLU A 163 -1.46 2.55 -6.42
C GLU A 163 -0.58 2.40 -7.67
N LYS A 164 -0.48 1.17 -8.13
CA LYS A 164 -0.12 0.92 -9.51
C LYS A 164 -1.31 1.26 -10.39
N VAL A 165 -1.08 1.99 -11.49
CA VAL A 165 -2.14 2.47 -12.37
C VAL A 165 -1.92 2.02 -13.81
N LEU A 166 -3.02 1.87 -14.56
CA LEU A 166 -2.98 1.64 -16.00
C LEU A 166 -2.69 2.95 -16.74
N GLY A 167 -2.00 2.86 -17.87
CA GLY A 167 -1.89 3.97 -18.81
C GLY A 167 -3.25 4.25 -19.49
N ASN A 168 -3.53 5.52 -19.80
CA ASN A 168 -4.79 5.91 -20.46
C ASN A 168 -4.89 5.39 -21.88
N ASP A 169 -3.75 5.31 -22.59
CA ASP A 169 -3.63 4.80 -23.95
C ASP A 169 -2.84 3.50 -23.97
N SER A 170 -3.14 2.62 -24.92
CA SER A 170 -2.50 1.31 -25.06
C SER A 170 -1.00 1.41 -25.35
N THR A 171 -0.56 2.43 -26.06
CA THR A 171 0.85 2.67 -26.40
C THR A 171 1.63 3.06 -25.15
N PHE A 172 1.13 4.05 -24.40
CA PHE A 172 1.75 4.46 -23.14
C PHE A 172 1.71 3.35 -22.09
N ASN A 173 0.60 2.60 -22.01
CA ASN A 173 0.51 1.49 -21.07
C ASN A 173 1.59 0.43 -21.33
N ARG A 174 1.79 0.01 -22.59
CA ARG A 174 2.87 -0.92 -22.95
C ARG A 174 4.25 -0.35 -22.65
N LEU A 175 4.47 0.92 -22.94
CA LEU A 175 5.75 1.59 -22.70
C LEU A 175 6.07 1.67 -21.20
N PHE A 176 5.10 2.03 -20.38
CA PHE A 176 5.27 2.11 -18.92
C PHE A 176 5.50 0.73 -18.29
N ILE A 177 4.82 -0.30 -18.77
CA ILE A 177 5.08 -1.69 -18.36
C ILE A 177 6.52 -2.10 -18.72
N LYS A 178 6.99 -1.77 -19.93
CA LYS A 178 8.38 -2.02 -20.35
C LYS A 178 9.37 -1.34 -19.41
N PHE A 179 9.21 -0.04 -19.15
CA PHE A 179 10.11 0.70 -18.26
C PHE A 179 10.11 0.13 -16.83
N TYR A 180 8.95 -0.30 -16.35
CA TYR A 180 8.84 -0.96 -15.05
C TYR A 180 9.60 -2.29 -15.01
N TYR A 181 9.50 -3.12 -16.04
CA TYR A 181 10.26 -4.38 -16.12
C TYR A 181 11.76 -4.12 -16.24
N ASP A 182 12.17 -3.12 -17.00
CA ASP A 182 13.57 -2.72 -17.11
C ASP A 182 14.11 -2.19 -15.77
N MET A 183 13.31 -1.46 -15.00
CA MET A 183 13.66 -1.06 -13.64
C MET A 183 13.88 -2.29 -12.74
N LYS A 184 12.95 -3.25 -12.73
CA LYS A 184 13.11 -4.48 -11.94
C LYS A 184 14.35 -5.27 -12.31
N LYS A 185 14.69 -5.37 -13.61
CA LYS A 185 15.92 -6.01 -14.08
C LYS A 185 17.17 -5.28 -13.56
N ARG A 186 17.18 -3.94 -13.60
CA ARG A 186 18.25 -3.13 -12.99
C ARG A 186 18.38 -3.35 -11.47
N GLN A 187 17.29 -3.69 -10.80
CA GLN A 187 17.26 -4.05 -9.37
C GLN A 187 17.60 -5.54 -9.12
N GLY A 188 18.08 -6.26 -10.15
CA GLY A 188 18.61 -7.61 -10.03
C GLY A 188 17.60 -8.74 -10.12
N TYR A 189 16.39 -8.50 -10.63
CA TYR A 189 15.48 -9.57 -11.03
C TYR A 189 15.82 -10.09 -12.42
N SER A 190 15.78 -11.39 -12.61
CA SER A 190 15.86 -12.05 -13.93
C SER A 190 14.54 -11.86 -14.71
N GLU A 191 14.57 -12.09 -16.02
CA GLU A 191 13.36 -12.08 -16.85
C GLU A 191 12.36 -13.14 -16.41
N LEU A 192 12.85 -14.32 -16.00
CA LEU A 192 12.02 -15.39 -15.46
C LEU A 192 11.28 -14.96 -14.20
N GLU A 193 11.97 -14.32 -13.24
CA GLU A 193 11.36 -13.83 -12.02
C GLU A 193 10.27 -12.78 -12.30
N VAL A 194 10.55 -11.86 -13.23
CA VAL A 194 9.58 -10.84 -13.66
C VAL A 194 8.35 -11.48 -14.30
N ALA A 195 8.54 -12.46 -15.19
CA ALA A 195 7.46 -13.15 -15.89
C ALA A 195 6.59 -13.96 -14.93
N GLN A 196 7.20 -14.81 -14.09
CA GLN A 196 6.47 -15.64 -13.12
C GLN A 196 5.71 -14.81 -12.07
N LYS A 197 6.33 -13.73 -11.57
CA LYS A 197 5.65 -12.84 -10.61
C LYS A 197 4.47 -12.11 -11.26
N ARG A 198 4.58 -11.69 -12.53
CA ARG A 198 3.48 -11.10 -13.28
C ARG A 198 2.30 -12.07 -13.37
N GLU A 199 2.57 -13.30 -13.78
CA GLU A 199 1.55 -14.35 -13.93
C GLU A 199 0.87 -14.64 -12.59
N ALA A 200 1.63 -14.80 -11.50
CA ALA A 200 1.09 -15.02 -10.17
C ALA A 200 0.20 -13.85 -9.67
N LEU A 201 0.40 -12.63 -10.17
CA LEU A 201 -0.36 -11.44 -9.80
C LEU A 201 -1.54 -11.15 -10.73
N GLU A 202 -1.70 -11.86 -11.85
CA GLU A 202 -2.66 -11.52 -12.90
C GLU A 202 -4.10 -11.44 -12.41
N ASN A 203 -4.52 -12.37 -11.54
CA ASN A 203 -5.87 -12.42 -10.98
C ASN A 203 -5.98 -11.80 -9.57
N VAL A 204 -4.87 -11.35 -9.01
CA VAL A 204 -4.79 -10.88 -7.62
C VAL A 204 -4.68 -9.36 -7.58
N LEU A 205 -3.88 -8.77 -8.46
CA LEU A 205 -3.65 -7.34 -8.55
C LEU A 205 -4.43 -6.75 -9.72
N ILE A 206 -5.46 -5.93 -9.41
CA ILE A 206 -6.36 -5.33 -10.40
C ILE A 206 -6.18 -3.80 -10.36
N PRO A 207 -5.27 -3.23 -11.18
CA PRO A 207 -5.03 -1.79 -11.17
C PRO A 207 -6.17 -1.07 -11.90
N TYR A 208 -6.51 0.12 -11.40
CA TYR A 208 -7.35 1.08 -12.09
C TYR A 208 -6.51 2.09 -12.89
N ARG A 209 -7.14 2.82 -13.81
CA ARG A 209 -6.56 4.05 -14.34
C ARG A 209 -6.57 5.13 -13.27
N LEU A 210 -5.69 6.10 -13.40
CA LEU A 210 -5.66 7.24 -12.48
C LEU A 210 -7.03 7.93 -12.39
N GLU A 211 -7.70 8.12 -13.51
CA GLU A 211 -9.00 8.76 -13.56
C GLU A 211 -10.09 7.92 -12.87
N GLU A 212 -10.04 6.60 -13.00
CA GLU A 212 -10.97 5.71 -12.28
C GLU A 212 -10.78 5.80 -10.75
N ASN A 213 -9.52 5.91 -10.28
CA ASN A 213 -9.25 6.14 -8.86
C ASN A 213 -9.76 7.51 -8.39
N LYS A 214 -9.57 8.59 -9.18
CA LYS A 214 -10.14 9.91 -8.85
C LYS A 214 -11.66 9.87 -8.78
N GLN A 215 -12.32 9.26 -9.76
CA GLN A 215 -13.78 9.12 -9.77
C GLN A 215 -14.27 8.28 -8.59
N LEU A 216 -13.54 7.24 -8.20
CA LEU A 216 -13.84 6.45 -7.00
C LEU A 216 -13.83 7.34 -5.74
N LEU A 217 -12.85 8.24 -5.61
CA LEU A 217 -12.77 9.17 -4.49
C LEU A 217 -13.87 10.22 -4.55
N PHE A 218 -14.10 10.86 -5.70
CA PHE A 218 -15.13 11.90 -5.86
C PHE A 218 -16.54 11.39 -5.55
N ARG A 219 -16.93 10.21 -6.06
CA ARG A 219 -18.26 9.66 -5.78
C ARG A 219 -18.46 9.20 -4.34
N ASN A 220 -17.36 9.06 -3.59
CA ASN A 220 -17.37 8.79 -2.14
C ASN A 220 -17.07 10.05 -1.31
N SER A 221 -17.43 11.23 -1.83
CA SER A 221 -17.47 12.53 -1.13
C SER A 221 -16.11 13.22 -0.89
N PHE A 222 -15.00 12.68 -1.33
CA PHE A 222 -13.73 13.42 -1.34
C PHE A 222 -13.80 14.53 -2.39
N ALA A 223 -13.84 15.81 -1.93
CA ALA A 223 -13.95 16.95 -2.83
C ALA A 223 -12.59 17.52 -3.27
N TYR A 224 -11.57 17.35 -2.44
CA TYR A 224 -10.24 17.88 -2.66
C TYR A 224 -9.23 16.75 -2.73
N LEU A 225 -8.50 16.69 -3.84
CA LEU A 225 -7.41 15.73 -4.01
C LEU A 225 -6.31 16.30 -4.91
N ASP A 226 -5.07 15.85 -4.67
CA ASP A 226 -3.95 16.13 -5.54
C ASP A 226 -3.02 14.93 -5.67
N ILE A 227 -2.15 14.95 -6.68
CA ILE A 227 -1.16 13.92 -6.95
C ILE A 227 0.17 14.37 -6.36
N PHE A 228 0.67 13.67 -5.34
CA PHE A 228 1.95 13.97 -4.72
C PHE A 228 3.11 13.13 -5.27
N TYR A 229 2.81 11.97 -5.89
CA TYR A 229 3.80 11.06 -6.45
C TYR A 229 3.34 10.51 -7.80
N LYS A 230 4.23 10.51 -8.79
CA LYS A 230 3.98 9.90 -10.10
C LYS A 230 5.26 9.33 -10.69
N TRP A 231 5.24 8.01 -10.95
CA TRP A 231 6.29 7.33 -11.70
C TRP A 231 5.64 6.38 -12.70
N TYR A 232 5.68 6.70 -13.99
CA TYR A 232 5.04 5.95 -15.08
C TYR A 232 3.68 5.33 -14.68
N ASN A 233 3.68 4.04 -14.28
CA ASN A 233 2.50 3.28 -13.87
C ASN A 233 2.33 3.16 -12.34
N PHE A 234 2.86 4.11 -11.57
CA PHE A 234 2.61 4.28 -10.15
C PHE A 234 2.15 5.70 -9.86
N CYS A 235 1.22 5.85 -8.94
CA CYS A 235 0.66 7.14 -8.58
C CYS A 235 0.32 7.18 -7.08
N GLY A 236 0.64 8.31 -6.43
CA GLY A 236 0.20 8.65 -5.08
C GLY A 236 -0.75 9.83 -5.12
N ILE A 237 -1.90 9.69 -4.50
CA ILE A 237 -2.96 10.69 -4.38
C ILE A 237 -3.14 11.00 -2.90
N VAL A 238 -3.25 12.26 -2.54
CA VAL A 238 -3.77 12.71 -1.24
C VAL A 238 -5.16 13.27 -1.45
N ALA A 239 -6.13 12.84 -0.63
CA ALA A 239 -7.50 13.33 -0.67
C ALA A 239 -7.95 13.75 0.73
N VAL A 240 -8.63 14.89 0.86
CA VAL A 240 -9.01 15.52 2.13
C VAL A 240 -10.53 15.51 2.28
N LYS A 241 -10.99 15.20 3.52
CA LYS A 241 -12.38 15.30 3.93
C LYS A 241 -12.81 16.71 4.19
#